data_1e83948daf0346f9b7c7000eb6c254a1
#
_entry.id   1e83948daf0346f9b7c7000eb6c254a1
#
_cell.length_a   1.000
_cell.length_b   1.000
_cell.length_c   1.000
_cell.angle_alpha   90.00
_cell.angle_beta   90.00
_cell.angle_gamma   90.00
#
_symmetry.space_group_name_H-M   'P 1'
#
loop_
_entity.id
_entity.type
_entity.pdbx_description
1 polymer ?
#
loop_
_entity_poly.entity_id
_entity_poly.type
_entity_poly.pdbx_seq_one_letter_code
_entity_poly.pdbx_strand_id
1 'polypeptide(L)'
;MRACLSVLVVLTNTLSAFAGQAPGAAEQPDIAVSEHDRFYTSDQFSNTVSVINPASNKLLGVMRLGDPTPGNLSPLYRGQLLVHGMGFSPDHRTLLAVSIGSNSASFIDTATNSVKHVTYVGRSPHEAFFTPDGKEVWVSVRGENYIAILDGQTYREKSRIEVPNGPGMTIFSPDGKYGYVCSSFTPETVVIATDSRQTVGRVKQESPFCPDIAATPDGKQVWFTLKDIGKVMVFNALPPFEVIKVLDTGPITNHVNLVRTARGQFAYVTVGGLNVVKVFRTSDFEQVATIETGALPHGLWPSGDGTRIYVGLENADAAAAIDTQENKVIATIPVGQAPQGVAYVPAAVPSGEGLDNLQPSGAAAQSTQLRMSPAGGKPATQVTLFNQGLVQVLQAAVTGLEPKKPYVLALATQPDGSGKLEPIASFMTNPAGAAIVNTVGPIRQVVEVSAPETRRYLVIAAGSPEQLGQAVQLQMP
;
A
#
# COMPACT_ATOMS: atom_id res chain seq x y z
N MET A 1 50.13 52.21 -12.01
CA MET A 1 49.38 51.33 -11.10
C MET A 1 48.05 51.01 -11.76
N ARG A 2 47.92 49.80 -12.34
CA ARG A 2 46.65 49.28 -12.90
C ARG A 2 46.15 48.25 -11.94
N ALA A 3 45.00 48.50 -11.32
CA ALA A 3 44.31 47.55 -10.45
C ALA A 3 43.53 46.56 -11.31
N CYS A 4 43.92 45.27 -11.26
CA CYS A 4 43.10 44.18 -11.80
C CYS A 4 41.98 43.87 -10.79
N LEU A 5 40.75 44.08 -11.22
CA LEU A 5 39.56 43.64 -10.50
C LEU A 5 39.27 42.20 -10.94
N SER A 6 39.56 41.25 -10.07
CA SER A 6 39.14 39.85 -10.29
C SER A 6 37.66 39.67 -9.91
N VAL A 7 36.80 39.44 -10.89
CA VAL A 7 35.43 39.07 -10.66
C VAL A 7 35.36 37.59 -10.33
N LEU A 8 35.07 37.27 -9.11
CA LEU A 8 34.78 35.89 -8.66
C LEU A 8 33.34 35.53 -9.10
N VAL A 9 33.23 34.77 -10.16
CA VAL A 9 31.93 34.17 -10.55
C VAL A 9 31.70 32.97 -9.66
N VAL A 10 30.84 33.16 -8.66
CA VAL A 10 30.28 32.06 -7.85
C VAL A 10 29.22 31.37 -8.72
N LEU A 11 29.59 30.25 -9.36
CA LEU A 11 28.62 29.32 -9.92
C LEU A 11 27.86 28.67 -8.77
N THR A 12 26.69 29.20 -8.44
CA THR A 12 25.71 28.49 -7.66
C THR A 12 25.17 27.35 -8.54
N ASN A 13 25.72 26.17 -8.38
CA ASN A 13 25.04 24.96 -8.82
C ASN A 13 23.75 24.87 -8.01
N THR A 14 22.65 25.33 -8.59
CA THR A 14 21.32 24.92 -8.16
C THR A 14 21.21 23.45 -8.53
N LEU A 15 21.58 22.57 -7.61
CA LEU A 15 21.15 21.20 -7.62
C LEU A 15 19.61 21.26 -7.57
N SER A 16 19.01 21.09 -8.72
CA SER A 16 17.57 20.80 -8.79
C SER A 16 17.38 19.52 -7.99
N ALA A 17 16.88 19.65 -6.78
CA ALA A 17 16.49 18.53 -5.97
C ALA A 17 15.29 17.88 -6.67
N PHE A 18 15.56 16.89 -7.51
CA PHE A 18 14.54 15.97 -7.97
C PHE A 18 14.24 15.00 -6.82
N ALA A 19 13.55 15.50 -5.80
CA ALA A 19 12.93 14.66 -4.82
C ALA A 19 11.78 13.95 -5.54
N GLY A 20 12.02 12.75 -5.98
CA GLY A 20 11.00 11.95 -6.62
C GLY A 20 9.87 11.65 -5.63
N GLN A 21 8.66 11.70 -6.12
CA GLN A 21 7.43 11.46 -5.38
C GLN A 21 6.90 10.07 -5.63
N ALA A 22 7.41 9.43 -6.64
CA ALA A 22 7.11 8.06 -6.95
C ALA A 22 7.95 7.12 -6.09
N PRO A 23 7.44 5.96 -5.70
CA PRO A 23 8.23 4.92 -5.08
C PRO A 23 9.52 4.67 -5.87
N GLY A 24 10.65 4.74 -5.20
CA GLY A 24 11.97 4.51 -5.77
C GLY A 24 12.62 5.66 -6.57
N ALA A 25 11.86 6.67 -6.94
CA ALA A 25 12.41 7.88 -7.58
C ALA A 25 12.62 9.03 -6.58
N ALA A 26 12.20 8.82 -5.35
CA ALA A 26 12.17 9.83 -4.32
C ALA A 26 13.54 10.17 -3.79
N GLU A 27 14.49 9.33 -4.01
CA GLU A 27 15.60 9.37 -3.10
C GLU A 27 16.75 10.11 -3.71
N GLN A 28 17.08 11.16 -3.04
CA GLN A 28 18.46 11.53 -3.00
C GLN A 28 19.18 10.50 -2.14
N PRO A 29 19.97 9.61 -2.74
CA PRO A 29 20.43 8.37 -2.10
C PRO A 29 21.38 8.56 -0.93
N ASP A 30 21.55 9.76 -0.45
CA ASP A 30 22.51 10.12 0.59
C ASP A 30 21.87 10.91 1.75
N ILE A 31 20.52 10.96 1.82
CA ILE A 31 19.84 11.57 2.96
C ILE A 31 19.77 10.55 4.09
N ALA A 32 20.72 10.62 5.01
CA ALA A 32 20.76 9.73 6.17
C ALA A 32 19.49 9.82 7.01
N VAL A 33 19.07 8.67 7.55
CA VAL A 33 17.93 8.62 8.48
C VAL A 33 18.16 9.53 9.67
N SER A 34 17.20 10.39 9.98
CA SER A 34 17.28 11.40 11.02
C SER A 34 16.00 11.49 11.88
N GLU A 35 16.11 12.15 13.04
CA GLU A 35 14.96 12.47 13.92
C GLU A 35 13.94 13.42 13.24
N HIS A 36 14.34 14.10 12.17
CA HIS A 36 13.49 14.99 11.40
C HIS A 36 12.69 14.28 10.30
N ASP A 37 12.99 13.03 10.03
CA ASP A 37 12.26 12.22 9.06
C ASP A 37 10.95 11.71 9.67
N ARG A 38 10.00 11.38 8.80
CA ARG A 38 8.77 10.69 9.21
C ARG A 38 8.48 9.55 8.27
N PHE A 39 8.07 8.45 8.87
CA PHE A 39 7.42 7.37 8.16
C PHE A 39 5.94 7.38 8.52
N TYR A 40 5.08 7.29 7.52
CA TYR A 40 3.64 7.35 7.65
C TYR A 40 3.00 6.06 7.16
N THR A 41 1.91 5.63 7.83
CA THR A 41 1.04 4.56 7.34
C THR A 41 -0.40 5.06 7.21
N SER A 42 -1.09 4.65 6.14
CA SER A 42 -2.52 4.85 5.97
C SER A 42 -3.28 3.69 6.58
N ASP A 43 -3.95 3.93 7.69
CA ASP A 43 -4.60 2.88 8.48
C ASP A 43 -6.08 2.82 8.10
N GLN A 44 -6.41 1.91 7.19
CA GLN A 44 -7.67 1.91 6.45
C GLN A 44 -8.90 1.79 7.35
N PHE A 45 -8.87 0.89 8.35
CA PHE A 45 -10.04 0.63 9.16
C PHE A 45 -10.15 1.50 10.41
N SER A 46 -9.07 2.12 10.86
CA SER A 46 -9.13 3.13 11.92
C SER A 46 -9.31 4.57 11.42
N ASN A 47 -9.29 4.80 10.10
CA ASN A 47 -9.38 6.13 9.47
C ASN A 47 -8.31 7.10 9.96
N THR A 48 -7.12 6.59 10.19
CA THR A 48 -5.98 7.35 10.71
C THR A 48 -4.79 7.31 9.77
N VAL A 49 -3.87 8.23 10.00
CA VAL A 49 -2.50 8.15 9.50
C VAL A 49 -1.60 8.04 10.72
N SER A 50 -0.89 6.94 10.87
CA SER A 50 0.13 6.79 11.91
C SER A 50 1.40 7.54 11.53
N VAL A 51 2.03 8.16 12.51
CA VAL A 51 3.26 8.97 12.37
C VAL A 51 4.37 8.33 13.18
N ILE A 52 5.41 7.88 12.50
CA ILE A 52 6.53 7.15 13.09
C ILE A 52 7.81 7.97 12.94
N ASN A 53 8.63 7.98 14.00
CA ASN A 53 10.01 8.43 13.94
C ASN A 53 10.90 7.27 13.48
N PRO A 54 11.48 7.31 12.27
CA PRO A 54 12.28 6.20 11.74
C PRO A 54 13.66 6.10 12.39
N ALA A 55 14.21 7.15 12.98
CA ALA A 55 15.50 7.08 13.66
C ALA A 55 15.40 6.20 14.92
N SER A 56 14.29 6.26 15.63
CA SER A 56 14.03 5.45 16.83
C SER A 56 13.12 4.25 16.60
N ASN A 57 12.49 4.13 15.42
CA ASN A 57 11.45 3.15 15.09
C ASN A 57 10.27 3.18 16.07
N LYS A 58 9.82 4.36 16.45
CA LYS A 58 8.73 4.55 17.42
C LYS A 58 7.54 5.27 16.81
N LEU A 59 6.34 4.79 17.11
CA LEU A 59 5.11 5.52 16.85
C LEU A 59 5.10 6.78 17.72
N LEU A 60 4.91 7.93 17.09
CA LEU A 60 4.75 9.23 17.75
C LEU A 60 3.28 9.50 18.10
N GLY A 61 2.36 9.02 17.29
CA GLY A 61 0.94 9.19 17.43
C GLY A 61 0.23 9.02 16.09
N VAL A 62 -1.06 9.38 16.05
CA VAL A 62 -1.87 9.28 14.84
C VAL A 62 -2.55 10.60 14.52
N MET A 63 -2.73 10.89 13.23
CA MET A 63 -3.65 11.90 12.73
C MET A 63 -5.00 11.24 12.46
N ARG A 64 -6.08 11.74 13.04
CA ARG A 64 -7.43 11.25 12.76
C ARG A 64 -8.01 12.04 11.58
N LEU A 65 -8.27 11.34 10.47
CA LEU A 65 -8.90 11.93 9.29
C LEU A 65 -10.42 11.76 9.31
N GLY A 66 -10.92 10.74 9.96
CA GLY A 66 -12.34 10.46 10.13
C GLY A 66 -12.67 9.92 11.51
N ASP A 67 -13.96 9.78 11.81
CA ASP A 67 -14.42 9.21 13.06
C ASP A 67 -14.26 7.67 13.01
N PRO A 68 -13.48 7.06 13.91
CA PRO A 68 -13.31 5.61 13.98
C PRO A 68 -14.56 4.92 14.55
N THR A 69 -15.40 5.64 15.29
CA THR A 69 -16.65 5.13 15.86
C THR A 69 -17.83 5.78 15.15
N PRO A 70 -18.71 4.99 14.53
CA PRO A 70 -19.92 5.56 13.96
C PRO A 70 -20.74 6.24 15.06
N GLY A 71 -21.01 7.52 14.93
CA GLY A 71 -21.82 8.29 15.87
C GLY A 71 -23.29 7.85 15.88
N ASN A 72 -23.67 6.95 15.00
CA ASN A 72 -24.96 6.30 14.94
C ASN A 72 -24.86 4.90 14.33
N LEU A 73 -25.86 4.07 14.54
CA LEU A 73 -25.96 2.70 14.03
C LEU A 73 -26.33 2.63 12.53
N SER A 74 -26.22 3.73 11.78
CA SER A 74 -26.49 3.69 10.36
C SER A 74 -25.44 2.86 9.63
N PRO A 75 -25.81 1.92 8.76
CA PRO A 75 -24.87 1.20 7.90
C PRO A 75 -24.15 2.13 6.91
N LEU A 76 -24.61 3.35 6.75
CA LEU A 76 -23.97 4.41 5.97
C LEU A 76 -23.08 5.24 6.90
N TYR A 77 -21.92 4.72 7.25
CA TYR A 77 -20.95 5.43 8.07
C TYR A 77 -20.39 6.64 7.33
N ARG A 78 -20.82 7.82 7.70
CA ARG A 78 -20.29 9.07 7.14
C ARG A 78 -18.83 9.33 7.55
N GLY A 79 -18.35 8.68 8.57
CA GLY A 79 -16.98 8.79 9.05
C GLY A 79 -15.99 7.79 8.48
N GLN A 80 -16.46 6.84 7.65
CA GLN A 80 -15.62 5.79 7.07
C GLN A 80 -14.89 6.31 5.82
N LEU A 81 -13.66 6.77 5.99
CA LEU A 81 -12.84 7.31 4.92
C LEU A 81 -12.13 6.22 4.14
N LEU A 82 -11.71 5.14 4.80
CA LEU A 82 -10.87 4.09 4.24
C LEU A 82 -9.57 4.69 3.66
N VAL A 83 -8.74 5.24 4.53
CA VAL A 83 -7.45 5.85 4.15
C VAL A 83 -6.56 4.80 3.52
N HIS A 84 -6.01 5.08 2.33
CA HIS A 84 -5.33 4.08 1.52
C HIS A 84 -4.00 4.58 0.93
N GLY A 85 -4.03 5.23 -0.22
CA GLY A 85 -2.82 5.65 -0.92
C GLY A 85 -2.10 6.83 -0.28
N MET A 86 -0.79 6.92 -0.45
CA MET A 86 0.03 7.98 0.12
C MET A 86 1.09 8.50 -0.86
N GLY A 87 1.35 9.79 -0.79
CA GLY A 87 2.44 10.49 -1.49
C GLY A 87 2.86 11.73 -0.71
N PHE A 88 3.81 12.48 -1.22
CA PHE A 88 4.24 13.74 -0.59
C PHE A 88 4.82 14.72 -1.62
N SER A 89 4.84 16.01 -1.26
CA SER A 89 5.34 17.08 -2.13
C SER A 89 6.88 17.06 -2.25
N PRO A 90 7.46 17.52 -3.38
CA PRO A 90 8.91 17.52 -3.59
C PRO A 90 9.71 18.31 -2.54
N ASP A 91 9.07 19.26 -1.87
CA ASP A 91 9.67 20.03 -0.78
C ASP A 91 9.57 19.33 0.59
N HIS A 92 8.93 18.13 0.64
CA HIS A 92 8.70 17.34 1.84
C HIS A 92 7.79 18.00 2.90
N ARG A 93 7.00 19.03 2.51
CA ARG A 93 6.16 19.81 3.44
C ARG A 93 4.68 19.45 3.38
N THR A 94 4.29 18.64 2.43
CA THR A 94 2.91 18.21 2.29
C THR A 94 2.85 16.69 2.11
N LEU A 95 2.26 16.01 3.09
CA LEU A 95 1.85 14.63 2.94
C LEU A 95 0.50 14.61 2.24
N LEU A 96 0.30 13.64 1.36
CA LEU A 96 -0.95 13.38 0.66
C LEU A 96 -1.48 12.02 1.08
N ALA A 97 -2.72 11.96 1.54
CA ALA A 97 -3.42 10.73 1.90
C ALA A 97 -4.72 10.62 1.09
N VAL A 98 -4.86 9.52 0.36
CA VAL A 98 -6.05 9.21 -0.44
C VAL A 98 -7.00 8.35 0.40
N SER A 99 -8.29 8.65 0.34
CA SER A 99 -9.34 7.92 1.05
C SER A 99 -10.36 7.36 0.05
N ILE A 100 -10.38 6.02 -0.08
CA ILE A 100 -11.25 5.33 -1.06
C ILE A 100 -12.73 5.46 -0.72
N GLY A 101 -13.09 5.39 0.56
CA GLY A 101 -14.48 5.41 1.01
C GLY A 101 -15.13 6.78 0.92
N SER A 102 -14.38 7.85 1.15
CA SER A 102 -14.87 9.23 1.04
C SER A 102 -14.61 9.89 -0.30
N ASN A 103 -13.95 9.19 -1.25
CA ASN A 103 -13.60 9.72 -2.55
C ASN A 103 -12.78 11.02 -2.48
N SER A 104 -11.77 11.06 -1.62
CA SER A 104 -11.04 12.29 -1.32
C SER A 104 -9.52 12.11 -1.27
N ALA A 105 -8.82 13.22 -1.47
CA ALA A 105 -7.39 13.39 -1.24
C ALA A 105 -7.20 14.47 -0.18
N SER A 106 -6.55 14.13 0.93
CA SER A 106 -6.25 15.03 2.04
C SER A 106 -4.80 15.47 1.97
N PHE A 107 -4.56 16.77 1.99
CA PHE A 107 -3.26 17.41 1.98
C PHE A 107 -2.91 17.85 3.40
N ILE A 108 -1.83 17.35 3.94
CA ILE A 108 -1.47 17.45 5.35
C ILE A 108 -0.11 18.12 5.47
N ASP A 109 0.02 19.06 6.37
CA ASP A 109 1.30 19.68 6.69
C ASP A 109 2.16 18.71 7.51
N THR A 110 3.37 18.40 7.04
CA THR A 110 4.24 17.40 7.68
C THR A 110 4.85 17.88 8.99
N ALA A 111 5.01 19.19 9.18
CA ALA A 111 5.59 19.76 10.39
C ALA A 111 4.58 19.84 11.55
N THR A 112 3.31 20.13 11.22
CA THR A 112 2.25 20.36 12.20
C THR A 112 1.20 19.25 12.25
N ASN A 113 1.26 18.28 11.32
CA ASN A 113 0.27 17.19 11.18
C ASN A 113 -1.17 17.70 11.00
N SER A 114 -1.35 18.89 10.47
CA SER A 114 -2.66 19.50 10.26
C SER A 114 -3.13 19.33 8.80
N VAL A 115 -4.42 19.04 8.61
CA VAL A 115 -5.01 18.98 7.27
C VAL A 115 -5.11 20.40 6.71
N LYS A 116 -4.39 20.66 5.62
CA LYS A 116 -4.40 21.94 4.90
C LYS A 116 -5.57 22.07 3.94
N HIS A 117 -5.91 20.97 3.27
CA HIS A 117 -6.96 20.94 2.26
C HIS A 117 -7.49 19.53 2.05
N VAL A 118 -8.75 19.41 1.64
CA VAL A 118 -9.35 18.15 1.20
C VAL A 118 -10.00 18.39 -0.18
N THR A 119 -9.61 17.59 -1.17
CA THR A 119 -10.19 17.61 -2.50
C THR A 119 -11.00 16.35 -2.73
N TYR A 120 -12.26 16.50 -3.07
CA TYR A 120 -13.10 15.38 -3.48
C TYR A 120 -12.90 15.13 -4.99
N VAL A 121 -12.72 13.88 -5.34
CA VAL A 121 -12.53 13.40 -6.73
C VAL A 121 -13.59 12.37 -7.09
N GLY A 122 -13.43 11.64 -8.17
CA GLY A 122 -14.35 10.56 -8.53
C GLY A 122 -14.28 9.35 -7.62
N ARG A 123 -15.01 8.29 -7.96
CA ARG A 123 -15.22 7.11 -7.13
C ARG A 123 -13.95 6.31 -6.89
N SER A 124 -13.76 5.91 -5.64
CA SER A 124 -12.71 5.01 -5.19
C SER A 124 -11.32 5.40 -5.72
N PRO A 125 -10.84 6.63 -5.47
CA PRO A 125 -9.46 6.97 -5.78
C PRO A 125 -8.53 6.02 -5.04
N HIS A 126 -7.39 5.66 -5.64
CA HIS A 126 -6.53 4.63 -5.07
C HIS A 126 -5.19 5.20 -4.61
N GLU A 127 -4.46 5.84 -5.51
CA GLU A 127 -3.17 6.45 -5.24
C GLU A 127 -3.10 7.87 -5.82
N ALA A 128 -2.22 8.69 -5.26
CA ALA A 128 -1.96 10.02 -5.78
C ALA A 128 -0.52 10.47 -5.51
N PHE A 129 0.09 11.09 -6.52
CA PHE A 129 1.45 11.58 -6.43
C PHE A 129 1.59 12.98 -7.03
N PHE A 130 2.46 13.78 -6.44
CA PHE A 130 2.92 15.02 -7.06
C PHE A 130 3.77 14.71 -8.28
N THR A 131 3.69 15.55 -9.30
CA THR A 131 4.70 15.57 -10.36
C THR A 131 6.07 15.91 -9.76
N PRO A 132 7.19 15.45 -10.33
CA PRO A 132 8.53 15.73 -9.79
C PRO A 132 8.84 17.22 -9.64
N ASP A 133 8.22 18.09 -10.43
CA ASP A 133 8.34 19.56 -10.31
C ASP A 133 7.34 20.18 -9.31
N GLY A 134 6.47 19.38 -8.70
CA GLY A 134 5.48 19.80 -7.71
C GLY A 134 4.32 20.64 -8.23
N LYS A 135 4.21 20.84 -9.54
CA LYS A 135 3.16 21.73 -10.11
C LYS A 135 1.79 21.07 -10.15
N GLU A 136 1.73 19.76 -10.19
CA GLU A 136 0.49 19.01 -10.26
C GLU A 136 0.49 17.84 -9.31
N VAL A 137 -0.72 17.38 -8.96
CA VAL A 137 -0.96 16.10 -8.30
C VAL A 137 -1.84 15.27 -9.20
N TRP A 138 -1.40 14.06 -9.52
CA TRP A 138 -2.16 13.13 -10.33
C TRP A 138 -2.79 12.08 -9.42
N VAL A 139 -4.13 12.03 -9.40
CA VAL A 139 -4.91 11.09 -8.58
C VAL A 139 -5.51 10.01 -9.47
N SER A 140 -5.15 8.78 -9.24
CA SER A 140 -5.72 7.61 -9.94
C SER A 140 -7.13 7.34 -9.42
N VAL A 141 -8.16 7.65 -10.23
CA VAL A 141 -9.56 7.44 -9.87
C VAL A 141 -9.99 6.04 -10.30
N ARG A 142 -9.67 5.06 -9.46
CA ARG A 142 -9.77 3.62 -9.77
C ARG A 142 -11.17 3.14 -10.07
N GLY A 143 -12.19 3.72 -9.44
CA GLY A 143 -13.59 3.37 -9.70
C GLY A 143 -14.13 3.92 -11.03
N GLU A 144 -13.29 4.58 -11.83
CA GLU A 144 -13.62 5.24 -13.10
C GLU A 144 -12.51 5.03 -14.15
N ASN A 145 -12.44 5.85 -15.16
CA ASN A 145 -11.52 5.71 -16.30
C ASN A 145 -10.64 6.95 -16.51
N TYR A 146 -10.22 7.64 -15.44
CA TYR A 146 -9.41 8.85 -15.58
C TYR A 146 -8.44 9.07 -14.42
N ILE A 147 -7.43 9.87 -14.69
CA ILE A 147 -6.56 10.50 -13.70
C ILE A 147 -7.08 11.92 -13.47
N ALA A 148 -7.40 12.27 -12.23
CA ALA A 148 -7.70 13.65 -11.86
C ALA A 148 -6.39 14.43 -11.69
N ILE A 149 -6.28 15.57 -12.35
CA ILE A 149 -5.12 16.45 -12.26
C ILE A 149 -5.46 17.62 -11.36
N LEU A 150 -4.81 17.67 -10.22
CA LEU A 150 -4.96 18.77 -9.28
C LEU A 150 -3.80 19.74 -9.40
N ASP A 151 -4.04 20.99 -9.06
CA ASP A 151 -3.00 22.01 -8.96
C ASP A 151 -2.13 21.73 -7.70
N GLY A 152 -0.81 21.72 -7.85
CA GLY A 152 0.11 21.37 -6.78
C GLY A 152 0.20 22.35 -5.61
N GLN A 153 -0.36 23.56 -5.75
CA GLN A 153 -0.36 24.61 -4.71
C GLN A 153 -1.74 24.82 -4.09
N THR A 154 -2.78 24.90 -4.94
CA THR A 154 -4.15 25.12 -4.47
C THR A 154 -4.91 23.84 -4.20
N TYR A 155 -4.37 22.68 -4.66
CA TYR A 155 -4.92 21.34 -4.56
C TYR A 155 -6.29 21.16 -5.23
N ARG A 156 -6.73 22.11 -6.06
CA ARG A 156 -8.01 22.07 -6.78
C ARG A 156 -7.87 21.30 -8.09
N GLU A 157 -8.90 20.55 -8.45
CA GLU A 157 -8.93 19.85 -9.74
C GLU A 157 -8.91 20.86 -10.90
N LYS A 158 -7.97 20.66 -11.83
CA LYS A 158 -7.77 21.49 -13.03
C LYS A 158 -8.31 20.83 -14.28
N SER A 159 -8.12 19.52 -14.39
CA SER A 159 -8.46 18.74 -15.58
C SER A 159 -8.41 17.24 -15.30
N ARG A 160 -8.74 16.44 -16.30
CA ARG A 160 -8.70 14.99 -16.27
C ARG A 160 -7.96 14.46 -17.49
N ILE A 161 -7.30 13.32 -17.32
CA ILE A 161 -6.72 12.54 -18.42
C ILE A 161 -7.49 11.24 -18.50
N GLU A 162 -8.13 10.97 -19.63
CA GLU A 162 -8.80 9.69 -19.86
C GLU A 162 -7.75 8.58 -20.02
N VAL A 163 -8.00 7.46 -19.34
CA VAL A 163 -7.15 6.27 -19.34
C VAL A 163 -8.04 5.02 -19.38
N PRO A 164 -7.48 3.83 -19.62
CA PRO A 164 -8.24 2.59 -19.49
C PRO A 164 -8.92 2.47 -18.13
N ASN A 165 -10.09 1.83 -18.10
CA ASN A 165 -10.90 1.69 -16.89
C ASN A 165 -10.11 1.07 -15.73
N GLY A 166 -10.24 1.67 -14.56
CA GLY A 166 -9.63 1.21 -13.32
C GLY A 166 -8.15 1.56 -13.15
N PRO A 167 -7.72 2.82 -13.37
CA PRO A 167 -6.33 3.21 -13.08
C PRO A 167 -6.00 2.90 -11.61
N GLY A 168 -5.06 1.98 -11.41
CA GLY A 168 -4.67 1.55 -10.06
C GLY A 168 -3.71 2.53 -9.43
N MET A 169 -2.61 2.78 -10.10
CA MET A 169 -1.55 3.68 -9.62
C MET A 169 -0.89 4.42 -10.79
N THR A 170 -0.42 5.60 -10.49
CA THR A 170 0.39 6.41 -11.42
C THR A 170 1.70 6.76 -10.75
N ILE A 171 2.83 6.53 -11.44
CA ILE A 171 4.13 7.05 -11.03
C ILE A 171 4.78 7.83 -12.16
N PHE A 172 5.80 8.62 -11.84
CA PHE A 172 6.54 9.41 -12.83
C PHE A 172 7.93 8.83 -13.09
N SER A 173 8.43 9.06 -14.32
CA SER A 173 9.86 8.92 -14.57
C SER A 173 10.65 9.92 -13.71
N PRO A 174 11.89 9.59 -13.31
CA PRO A 174 12.70 10.49 -12.46
C PRO A 174 12.91 11.88 -13.08
N ASP A 175 12.94 11.98 -14.40
CA ASP A 175 13.05 13.27 -15.13
C ASP A 175 11.71 13.98 -15.36
N GLY A 176 10.62 13.40 -14.87
CA GLY A 176 9.27 13.95 -14.95
C GLY A 176 8.64 13.93 -16.32
N LYS A 177 9.24 13.31 -17.35
CA LYS A 177 8.71 13.32 -18.73
C LYS A 177 7.55 12.38 -18.94
N TYR A 178 7.49 11.28 -18.20
CA TYR A 178 6.47 10.25 -18.35
C TYR A 178 5.73 9.99 -17.05
N GLY A 179 4.42 9.81 -17.15
CA GLY A 179 3.58 9.19 -16.14
C GLY A 179 3.23 7.76 -16.59
N TYR A 180 3.53 6.77 -15.76
CA TYR A 180 3.18 5.38 -16.01
C TYR A 180 1.94 5.03 -15.20
N VAL A 181 0.86 4.65 -15.88
CA VAL A 181 -0.43 4.37 -15.25
C VAL A 181 -0.79 2.92 -15.45
N CYS A 182 -0.69 2.11 -14.41
CA CYS A 182 -1.16 0.73 -14.47
C CYS A 182 -2.63 0.60 -14.11
N SER A 183 -3.32 -0.37 -14.70
CA SER A 183 -4.74 -0.57 -14.46
C SER A 183 -5.00 -1.73 -13.50
N SER A 184 -6.10 -1.63 -12.74
CA SER A 184 -6.63 -2.71 -11.91
C SER A 184 -7.77 -3.47 -12.56
N PHE A 185 -8.34 -3.01 -13.69
CA PHE A 185 -9.50 -3.62 -14.34
C PHE A 185 -9.30 -3.88 -15.82
N THR A 186 -8.30 -3.24 -16.44
CA THR A 186 -7.92 -3.45 -17.84
C THR A 186 -6.51 -4.00 -17.91
N PRO A 187 -6.22 -5.06 -18.70
CA PRO A 187 -4.88 -5.67 -18.75
C PRO A 187 -3.88 -4.81 -19.53
N GLU A 188 -3.73 -3.56 -19.14
CA GLU A 188 -2.91 -2.58 -19.83
C GLU A 188 -2.35 -1.53 -18.87
N THR A 189 -1.06 -1.22 -19.03
CA THR A 189 -0.39 -0.04 -18.47
C THR A 189 -0.20 0.98 -19.60
N VAL A 190 -0.63 2.22 -19.40
CA VAL A 190 -0.41 3.30 -20.36
C VAL A 190 0.73 4.20 -19.92
N VAL A 191 1.48 4.72 -20.88
CA VAL A 191 2.52 5.72 -20.68
C VAL A 191 2.05 7.06 -21.23
N ILE A 192 2.06 8.07 -20.40
CA ILE A 192 1.56 9.42 -20.71
C ILE A 192 2.74 10.39 -20.71
N ALA A 193 2.91 11.15 -21.76
CA ALA A 193 3.83 12.29 -21.74
C ALA A 193 3.23 13.40 -20.86
N THR A 194 3.96 13.83 -19.82
CA THR A 194 3.42 14.72 -18.78
C THR A 194 3.12 16.12 -19.29
N ASP A 195 3.91 16.63 -20.24
CA ASP A 195 3.75 17.94 -20.83
C ASP A 195 2.51 18.06 -21.73
N SER A 196 2.30 17.07 -22.61
CA SER A 196 1.19 17.05 -23.55
C SER A 196 -0.06 16.33 -23.03
N ARG A 197 0.08 15.54 -21.97
CA ARG A 197 -0.97 14.67 -21.40
C ARG A 197 -1.51 13.63 -22.39
N GLN A 198 -0.71 13.30 -23.42
CA GLN A 198 -1.07 12.31 -24.43
C GLN A 198 -0.49 10.95 -24.07
N THR A 199 -1.24 9.88 -24.35
CA THR A 199 -0.72 8.52 -24.30
C THR A 199 0.31 8.32 -25.42
N VAL A 200 1.54 8.03 -25.03
CA VAL A 200 2.70 7.82 -25.94
C VAL A 200 3.17 6.37 -25.97
N GLY A 201 2.65 5.52 -25.08
CA GLY A 201 2.99 4.11 -25.03
C GLY A 201 1.92 3.28 -24.34
N ARG A 202 1.93 1.97 -24.65
CA ARG A 202 1.04 0.99 -24.05
C ARG A 202 1.79 -0.29 -23.80
N VAL A 203 1.68 -0.83 -22.59
CA VAL A 203 2.31 -2.08 -22.17
C VAL A 203 1.20 -3.05 -21.78
N LYS A 204 1.14 -4.19 -22.46
CA LYS A 204 0.15 -5.23 -22.17
C LYS A 204 0.51 -5.91 -20.84
N GLN A 205 -0.46 -6.02 -19.94
CA GLN A 205 -0.36 -6.79 -18.69
C GLN A 205 -0.82 -8.25 -18.94
N GLU A 206 -0.23 -9.19 -18.19
CA GLU A 206 -0.70 -10.58 -18.22
C GLU A 206 -2.04 -10.77 -17.48
N SER A 207 -2.40 -9.80 -16.63
CA SER A 207 -3.63 -9.76 -15.86
C SER A 207 -4.07 -8.31 -15.67
N PRO A 208 -5.38 -8.05 -15.50
CA PRO A 208 -5.87 -6.69 -15.30
C PRO A 208 -5.48 -6.07 -13.96
N PHE A 209 -5.19 -6.85 -12.91
CA PHE A 209 -5.08 -6.30 -11.56
C PHE A 209 -3.65 -5.91 -11.17
N CYS A 210 -3.28 -4.67 -11.48
CA CYS A 210 -2.05 -4.03 -11.02
C CYS A 210 -2.36 -3.09 -9.83
N PRO A 211 -1.99 -3.45 -8.60
CA PRO A 211 -2.12 -2.57 -7.45
C PRO A 211 -0.99 -1.54 -7.35
N ASP A 212 0.21 -1.85 -7.87
CA ASP A 212 1.38 -1.01 -7.63
C ASP A 212 2.38 -1.03 -8.80
N ILE A 213 3.07 0.09 -8.98
CA ILE A 213 4.06 0.32 -10.03
C ILE A 213 5.17 1.24 -9.52
N ALA A 214 6.43 0.95 -9.85
CA ALA A 214 7.60 1.72 -9.44
C ALA A 214 8.62 1.86 -10.59
N ALA A 215 9.28 3.02 -10.67
CA ALA A 215 10.37 3.26 -11.62
C ALA A 215 11.72 3.16 -10.93
N THR A 216 12.74 2.65 -11.63
CA THR A 216 14.11 2.67 -11.10
C THR A 216 14.64 4.11 -11.01
N PRO A 217 15.45 4.44 -9.98
CA PRO A 217 16.04 5.79 -9.85
C PRO A 217 16.87 6.25 -11.03
N ASP A 218 17.43 5.31 -11.79
CA ASP A 218 18.19 5.62 -13.02
C ASP A 218 17.29 5.81 -14.28
N GLY A 219 15.97 5.68 -14.12
CA GLY A 219 14.99 5.88 -15.17
C GLY A 219 15.04 4.85 -16.30
N LYS A 220 15.56 3.65 -16.07
CA LYS A 220 15.71 2.62 -17.12
C LYS A 220 14.61 1.59 -17.12
N GLN A 221 14.08 1.25 -15.96
CA GLN A 221 13.10 0.19 -15.79
C GLN A 221 11.86 0.67 -15.03
N VAL A 222 10.73 0.09 -15.35
CA VAL A 222 9.50 0.21 -14.58
C VAL A 222 9.04 -1.19 -14.18
N TRP A 223 8.79 -1.38 -12.91
CA TRP A 223 8.35 -2.61 -12.28
C TRP A 223 6.91 -2.45 -11.82
N PHE A 224 6.06 -3.41 -12.08
CA PHE A 224 4.69 -3.39 -11.59
C PHE A 224 4.20 -4.78 -11.18
N THR A 225 3.32 -4.80 -10.20
CA THR A 225 2.80 -6.04 -9.62
C THR A 225 1.51 -6.47 -10.30
N LEU A 226 1.27 -7.79 -10.35
CA LEU A 226 0.02 -8.41 -10.79
C LEU A 226 -0.49 -9.32 -9.68
N LYS A 227 -1.32 -8.76 -8.81
CA LYS A 227 -1.74 -9.35 -7.53
C LYS A 227 -2.49 -10.66 -7.68
N ASP A 228 -3.35 -10.75 -8.68
CA ASP A 228 -4.27 -11.88 -8.90
C ASP A 228 -3.61 -13.11 -9.52
N ILE A 229 -2.44 -12.93 -10.15
CA ILE A 229 -1.64 -14.03 -10.72
C ILE A 229 -0.31 -14.26 -10.00
N GLY A 230 0.01 -13.43 -8.99
CA GLY A 230 1.23 -13.57 -8.18
C GLY A 230 2.52 -13.31 -8.93
N LYS A 231 2.55 -12.26 -9.74
CA LYS A 231 3.70 -11.92 -10.60
C LYS A 231 4.11 -10.46 -10.47
N VAL A 232 5.32 -10.20 -10.94
CA VAL A 232 5.83 -8.85 -11.24
C VAL A 232 6.23 -8.82 -12.72
N MET A 233 5.87 -7.76 -13.41
CA MET A 233 6.34 -7.47 -14.76
C MET A 233 7.28 -6.28 -14.76
N VAL A 234 8.27 -6.30 -15.66
CA VAL A 234 9.26 -5.24 -15.84
C VAL A 234 9.30 -4.83 -17.30
N PHE A 235 9.30 -3.53 -17.57
CA PHE A 235 9.46 -3.00 -18.91
C PHE A 235 10.49 -1.86 -18.96
N ASN A 236 11.02 -1.59 -20.14
CA ASN A 236 11.92 -0.44 -20.38
C ASN A 236 11.17 0.86 -20.16
N ALA A 237 11.67 1.73 -19.30
CA ALA A 237 11.07 3.01 -18.97
C ALA A 237 11.03 4.02 -20.14
N LEU A 238 11.80 3.75 -21.19
CA LEU A 238 11.90 4.58 -22.40
C LEU A 238 11.29 3.87 -23.61
N PRO A 239 10.87 4.64 -24.65
CA PRO A 239 10.35 4.07 -25.87
C PRO A 239 11.26 2.98 -26.46
N PRO A 240 10.72 1.89 -26.98
CA PRO A 240 9.32 1.59 -27.21
C PRO A 240 8.56 0.96 -26.04
N PHE A 241 9.04 1.03 -24.80
CA PHE A 241 8.39 0.53 -23.56
C PHE A 241 8.17 -0.99 -23.57
N GLU A 242 9.13 -1.74 -24.08
CA GLU A 242 9.04 -3.20 -24.20
C GLU A 242 9.14 -3.90 -22.85
N VAL A 243 8.32 -4.94 -22.67
CA VAL A 243 8.44 -5.86 -21.53
C VAL A 243 9.75 -6.62 -21.64
N ILE A 244 10.56 -6.57 -20.60
CA ILE A 244 11.89 -7.21 -20.55
C ILE A 244 11.94 -8.39 -19.61
N LYS A 245 11.01 -8.48 -18.65
CA LYS A 245 10.97 -9.58 -17.69
C LYS A 245 9.58 -9.78 -17.08
N VAL A 246 9.27 -11.03 -16.79
CA VAL A 246 8.16 -11.45 -15.93
C VAL A 246 8.72 -12.38 -14.87
N LEU A 247 8.35 -12.15 -13.60
CA LEU A 247 8.85 -12.86 -12.44
C LEU A 247 7.68 -13.47 -11.67
N ASP A 248 7.77 -14.73 -11.32
CA ASP A 248 6.84 -15.38 -10.40
C ASP A 248 7.21 -15.01 -8.96
N THR A 249 6.27 -14.44 -8.23
CA THR A 249 6.49 -13.94 -6.87
C THR A 249 5.68 -14.70 -5.84
N GLY A 250 4.43 -15.01 -6.10
CA GLY A 250 3.56 -15.76 -5.21
C GLY A 250 2.20 -15.11 -5.01
N PRO A 251 1.26 -15.79 -4.33
CA PRO A 251 -0.11 -15.33 -4.17
C PRO A 251 -0.17 -14.00 -3.41
N ILE A 252 -1.09 -13.14 -3.83
CA ILE A 252 -1.30 -11.81 -3.25
C ILE A 252 0.01 -10.99 -3.29
N THR A 253 0.64 -10.89 -4.46
CA THR A 253 1.75 -9.95 -4.69
C THR A 253 1.18 -8.53 -4.67
N ASN A 254 1.54 -7.77 -3.65
CA ASN A 254 0.95 -6.45 -3.41
C ASN A 254 1.77 -5.33 -4.08
N HIS A 255 2.83 -4.87 -3.44
CA HIS A 255 3.58 -3.69 -3.87
C HIS A 255 5.03 -4.02 -4.24
N VAL A 256 5.65 -3.15 -5.01
CA VAL A 256 7.07 -3.17 -5.36
C VAL A 256 7.67 -1.80 -5.15
N ASN A 257 8.87 -1.73 -4.58
CA ASN A 257 9.63 -0.49 -4.53
C ASN A 257 11.11 -0.75 -4.81
N LEU A 258 11.78 0.25 -5.36
CA LEU A 258 13.16 0.16 -5.78
C LEU A 258 14.06 0.82 -4.74
N VAL A 259 15.12 0.12 -4.34
CA VAL A 259 16.09 0.61 -3.37
C VAL A 259 17.47 0.65 -4.01
N ARG A 260 18.11 1.78 -3.93
CA ARG A 260 19.53 1.91 -4.28
C ARG A 260 20.39 1.81 -3.03
N THR A 261 21.33 0.90 -3.03
CA THR A 261 22.29 0.70 -1.95
C THR A 261 23.71 0.73 -2.51
N ALA A 262 24.73 0.70 -1.65
CA ALA A 262 26.12 0.56 -2.06
C ALA A 262 26.40 -0.74 -2.86
N ARG A 263 25.51 -1.76 -2.72
CA ARG A 263 25.62 -3.05 -3.44
C ARG A 263 24.93 -3.07 -4.80
N GLY A 264 24.24 -1.99 -5.19
CA GLY A 264 23.46 -1.89 -6.42
C GLY A 264 21.98 -1.55 -6.18
N GLN A 265 21.17 -1.72 -7.22
CA GLN A 265 19.73 -1.49 -7.15
C GLN A 265 18.98 -2.80 -6.95
N PHE A 266 17.96 -2.77 -6.09
CA PHE A 266 17.14 -3.91 -5.75
C PHE A 266 15.66 -3.53 -5.77
N ALA A 267 14.83 -4.47 -6.24
CA ALA A 267 13.38 -4.40 -6.13
C ALA A 267 12.93 -5.24 -4.92
N TYR A 268 12.26 -4.60 -3.99
CA TYR A 268 11.60 -5.23 -2.85
C TYR A 268 10.13 -5.42 -3.19
N VAL A 269 9.64 -6.64 -3.09
CA VAL A 269 8.28 -7.02 -3.49
C VAL A 269 7.56 -7.66 -2.32
N THR A 270 6.45 -7.06 -1.89
CA THR A 270 5.60 -7.65 -0.85
C THR A 270 4.74 -8.76 -1.41
N VAL A 271 4.81 -9.95 -0.81
CA VAL A 271 4.02 -11.12 -1.18
C VAL A 271 3.11 -11.48 0.00
N GLY A 272 1.94 -10.86 0.01
CA GLY A 272 1.02 -10.89 1.16
C GLY A 272 0.55 -12.29 1.54
N GLY A 273 0.29 -13.16 0.55
CA GLY A 273 -0.15 -14.52 0.80
C GLY A 273 0.92 -15.44 1.40
N LEU A 274 2.18 -15.02 1.35
CA LEU A 274 3.32 -15.76 1.96
C LEU A 274 3.87 -15.07 3.21
N ASN A 275 3.43 -13.84 3.52
CA ASN A 275 3.94 -13.01 4.63
C ASN A 275 5.43 -12.69 4.52
N VAL A 276 5.90 -12.46 3.30
CA VAL A 276 7.31 -12.18 3.00
C VAL A 276 7.47 -10.96 2.12
N VAL A 277 8.66 -10.41 2.15
CA VAL A 277 9.21 -9.53 1.12
C VAL A 277 10.26 -10.30 0.35
N LYS A 278 10.11 -10.38 -0.97
CA LYS A 278 11.13 -10.91 -1.88
C LYS A 278 11.99 -9.80 -2.43
N VAL A 279 13.29 -10.04 -2.55
CA VAL A 279 14.25 -9.06 -3.03
C VAL A 279 14.89 -9.56 -4.33
N PHE A 280 14.80 -8.73 -5.36
CA PHE A 280 15.38 -9.03 -6.69
C PHE A 280 16.43 -8.00 -7.03
N ARG A 281 17.56 -8.44 -7.60
CA ARG A 281 18.55 -7.54 -8.17
C ARG A 281 18.05 -7.03 -9.52
N THR A 282 18.07 -5.71 -9.74
CA THR A 282 17.47 -5.14 -10.96
C THR A 282 18.30 -5.38 -12.21
N SER A 283 19.60 -5.66 -12.10
CA SER A 283 20.51 -5.85 -13.24
C SER A 283 20.34 -7.18 -13.97
N ASP A 284 19.91 -8.23 -13.26
CA ASP A 284 19.80 -9.61 -13.78
C ASP A 284 18.50 -10.31 -13.38
N PHE A 285 17.67 -9.63 -12.57
CA PHE A 285 16.38 -10.13 -12.07
C PHE A 285 16.48 -11.35 -11.14
N GLU A 286 17.70 -11.62 -10.61
CA GLU A 286 17.89 -12.71 -9.66
C GLU A 286 17.23 -12.39 -8.31
N GLN A 287 16.49 -13.36 -7.75
CA GLN A 287 15.98 -13.27 -6.38
C GLN A 287 17.12 -13.52 -5.41
N VAL A 288 17.52 -12.49 -4.66
CA VAL A 288 18.68 -12.53 -3.75
C VAL A 288 18.29 -12.74 -2.29
N ALA A 289 17.03 -12.49 -1.92
CA ALA A 289 16.55 -12.72 -0.55
C ALA A 289 15.04 -13.00 -0.51
N THR A 290 14.62 -13.64 0.58
CA THR A 290 13.24 -13.73 1.06
C THR A 290 13.25 -13.37 2.53
N ILE A 291 12.49 -12.34 2.91
CA ILE A 291 12.46 -11.77 4.26
C ILE A 291 11.09 -12.08 4.87
N GLU A 292 11.07 -12.86 5.93
CA GLU A 292 9.85 -13.05 6.72
C GLU A 292 9.49 -11.75 7.42
N THR A 293 8.22 -11.34 7.31
CA THR A 293 7.70 -10.11 7.91
C THR A 293 6.62 -10.42 8.94
N GLY A 294 5.51 -9.80 8.87
CA GLY A 294 4.27 -10.11 9.60
C GLY A 294 3.15 -10.36 8.62
N ALA A 295 1.93 -10.41 9.15
CA ALA A 295 0.76 -10.80 8.40
C ALA A 295 0.39 -9.79 7.30
N LEU A 296 0.32 -10.27 6.07
CA LEU A 296 -0.11 -9.57 4.86
C LEU A 296 0.68 -8.28 4.61
N PRO A 297 2.01 -8.36 4.29
CA PRO A 297 2.76 -7.17 3.90
C PRO A 297 2.14 -6.54 2.65
N HIS A 298 1.98 -5.20 2.67
CA HIS A 298 1.31 -4.45 1.61
C HIS A 298 2.20 -3.34 1.06
N GLY A 299 1.96 -2.08 1.38
CA GLY A 299 2.78 -0.95 0.94
C GLY A 299 4.18 -0.99 1.52
N LEU A 300 5.16 -0.52 0.75
CA LEU A 300 6.54 -0.42 1.22
C LEU A 300 7.22 0.83 0.66
N TRP A 301 8.14 1.42 1.46
CA TRP A 301 8.86 2.63 1.07
C TRP A 301 10.27 2.67 1.67
N PRO A 302 11.32 2.98 0.88
CA PRO A 302 12.69 3.07 1.37
C PRO A 302 12.95 4.35 2.15
N SER A 303 13.94 4.33 3.05
CA SER A 303 14.55 5.53 3.63
C SER A 303 15.34 6.32 2.58
N GLY A 304 15.57 7.60 2.86
CA GLY A 304 16.28 8.48 1.92
C GLY A 304 17.71 8.06 1.58
N ASP A 305 18.35 7.28 2.45
CA ASP A 305 19.69 6.72 2.23
C ASP A 305 19.67 5.27 1.71
N GLY A 306 18.48 4.69 1.55
CA GLY A 306 18.33 3.30 1.11
C GLY A 306 18.82 2.25 2.11
N THR A 307 19.20 2.62 3.33
CA THR A 307 19.65 1.66 4.36
C THR A 307 18.51 0.88 4.98
N ARG A 308 17.28 1.38 4.86
CA ARG A 308 16.06 0.75 5.38
C ARG A 308 14.96 0.77 4.35
N ILE A 309 14.05 -0.18 4.48
CA ILE A 309 12.74 -0.15 3.84
C ILE A 309 11.67 -0.45 4.88
N TYR A 310 10.60 0.32 4.85
CA TYR A 310 9.48 0.16 5.76
C TYR A 310 8.30 -0.47 5.04
N VAL A 311 7.59 -1.36 5.73
CA VAL A 311 6.51 -2.18 5.15
C VAL A 311 5.29 -2.12 6.05
N GLY A 312 4.13 -1.77 5.50
CA GLY A 312 2.84 -1.91 6.20
C GLY A 312 2.43 -3.38 6.27
N LEU A 313 2.06 -3.84 7.46
CA LEU A 313 1.60 -5.20 7.73
C LEU A 313 0.09 -5.17 7.94
N GLU A 314 -0.67 -5.26 6.86
CA GLU A 314 -2.10 -4.97 6.79
C GLU A 314 -2.92 -5.79 7.82
N ASN A 315 -2.60 -7.06 7.99
CA ASN A 315 -3.30 -7.94 8.93
C ASN A 315 -2.62 -8.06 10.30
N ALA A 316 -1.66 -7.19 10.61
CA ALA A 316 -0.95 -7.19 11.90
C ALA A 316 -1.08 -5.87 12.68
N ASP A 317 -1.75 -4.85 12.12
CA ASP A 317 -1.81 -3.50 12.71
C ASP A 317 -0.41 -2.98 13.08
N ALA A 318 0.55 -3.21 12.21
CA ALA A 318 1.95 -2.90 12.44
C ALA A 318 2.66 -2.47 11.16
N ALA A 319 3.82 -1.86 11.32
CA ALA A 319 4.80 -1.66 10.28
C ALA A 319 6.11 -2.36 10.61
N ALA A 320 6.76 -2.95 9.62
CA ALA A 320 8.09 -3.53 9.77
C ALA A 320 9.15 -2.59 9.20
N ALA A 321 10.24 -2.38 9.92
CA ALA A 321 11.47 -1.80 9.41
C ALA A 321 12.43 -2.92 9.02
N ILE A 322 12.92 -2.90 7.79
CA ILE A 322 13.84 -3.90 7.24
C ILE A 322 15.18 -3.21 6.99
N ASP A 323 16.26 -3.78 7.48
CA ASP A 323 17.62 -3.42 7.09
C ASP A 323 17.90 -3.97 5.68
N THR A 324 18.27 -3.08 4.74
CA THR A 324 18.50 -3.46 3.34
C THR A 324 19.87 -4.08 3.10
N GLN A 325 20.81 -3.93 4.02
CA GLN A 325 22.13 -4.55 3.91
C GLN A 325 22.09 -6.01 4.34
N GLU A 326 21.39 -6.29 5.43
CA GLU A 326 21.26 -7.64 5.97
C GLU A 326 20.01 -8.38 5.48
N ASN A 327 19.06 -7.65 4.86
CA ASN A 327 17.76 -8.17 4.41
C ASN A 327 17.01 -8.87 5.54
N LYS A 328 16.87 -8.17 6.68
CA LYS A 328 16.12 -8.68 7.84
C LYS A 328 15.29 -7.60 8.51
N VAL A 329 14.21 -8.00 9.15
CA VAL A 329 13.40 -7.12 10.00
C VAL A 329 14.21 -6.72 11.24
N ILE A 330 14.32 -5.41 11.49
CA ILE A 330 15.02 -4.84 12.65
C ILE A 330 14.06 -4.24 13.69
N ALA A 331 12.83 -3.94 13.29
CA ALA A 331 11.78 -3.47 14.19
C ALA A 331 10.39 -3.81 13.65
N THR A 332 9.44 -4.06 14.57
CA THR A 332 8.00 -4.10 14.29
C THR A 332 7.33 -3.05 15.16
N ILE A 333 6.61 -2.13 14.52
CA ILE A 333 6.08 -0.92 15.14
C ILE A 333 4.55 -1.01 15.09
N PRO A 334 3.84 -1.03 16.24
CA PRO A 334 2.38 -0.97 16.25
C PRO A 334 1.88 0.34 15.61
N VAL A 335 0.86 0.24 14.76
CA VAL A 335 0.22 1.37 14.06
C VAL A 335 -1.30 1.24 14.12
N GLY A 336 -2.04 2.03 13.36
CA GLY A 336 -3.48 1.90 13.24
C GLY A 336 -3.91 0.64 12.49
N GLN A 337 -5.23 0.44 12.34
CA GLN A 337 -5.78 -0.79 11.79
C GLN A 337 -5.67 -0.87 10.28
N ALA A 338 -5.17 -2.00 9.79
CA ALA A 338 -4.99 -2.32 8.37
C ALA A 338 -4.14 -1.27 7.62
N PRO A 339 -2.84 -1.11 7.96
CA PRO A 339 -1.94 -0.22 7.24
C PRO A 339 -1.70 -0.74 5.82
N GLN A 340 -2.13 0.02 4.81
CA GLN A 340 -2.02 -0.35 3.40
C GLN A 340 -1.00 0.51 2.65
N GLY A 341 -1.29 1.79 2.43
CA GLY A 341 -0.33 2.72 1.86
C GLY A 341 0.68 3.20 2.90
N VAL A 342 1.87 3.53 2.44
CA VAL A 342 2.93 4.05 3.30
C VAL A 342 3.72 5.13 2.55
N ALA A 343 4.35 6.04 3.30
CA ALA A 343 5.29 7.01 2.75
C ALA A 343 6.41 7.30 3.73
N TYR A 344 7.65 7.32 3.25
CA TYR A 344 8.81 7.79 4.00
C TYR A 344 9.17 9.19 3.50
N VAL A 345 9.14 10.18 4.38
CA VAL A 345 9.39 11.58 4.04
C VAL A 345 10.67 12.03 4.74
N PRO A 346 11.79 12.16 4.02
CA PRO A 346 13.03 12.68 4.58
C PRO A 346 12.85 14.13 5.02
N ALA A 347 13.45 14.51 6.14
CA ALA A 347 13.41 15.86 6.68
C ALA A 347 11.99 16.48 6.71
N ALA A 348 10.97 15.66 6.97
CA ALA A 348 9.56 16.07 7.02
C ALA A 348 9.30 17.22 8.02
N VAL A 349 10.05 17.23 9.14
CA VAL A 349 9.95 18.24 10.20
C VAL A 349 11.20 19.12 10.16
N PRO A 350 11.08 20.37 9.69
CA PRO A 350 12.25 21.25 9.53
C PRO A 350 12.85 21.73 10.85
N SER A 351 12.03 21.74 11.91
CA SER A 351 12.46 22.17 13.26
C SER A 351 11.48 21.68 14.31
N GLY A 352 11.93 21.52 15.55
CA GLY A 352 11.13 21.01 16.66
C GLY A 352 10.89 19.49 16.57
N GLU A 353 9.93 19.01 17.34
CA GLU A 353 9.65 17.57 17.47
C GLU A 353 8.56 17.10 16.48
N GLY A 354 7.76 18.01 15.90
CA GLY A 354 6.69 17.67 14.94
C GLY A 354 5.60 16.79 15.56
N LEU A 355 5.21 17.07 16.81
CA LEU A 355 4.19 16.31 17.55
C LEU A 355 2.83 17.01 17.57
N ASP A 356 2.72 18.21 17.00
CA ASP A 356 1.47 18.97 16.98
C ASP A 356 0.35 18.15 16.32
N ASN A 357 -0.87 18.27 16.86
CA ASN A 357 -2.09 17.62 16.38
C ASN A 357 -2.06 16.08 16.37
N LEU A 358 -1.02 15.43 16.89
CA LEU A 358 -1.00 14.00 17.07
C LEU A 358 -1.87 13.57 18.26
N GLN A 359 -2.52 12.44 18.10
CA GLN A 359 -3.36 11.82 19.13
C GLN A 359 -2.83 10.42 19.45
N PRO A 360 -3.14 9.87 20.64
CA PRO A 360 -2.90 8.46 20.92
C PRO A 360 -3.56 7.56 19.88
N SER A 361 -2.97 6.41 19.59
CA SER A 361 -3.48 5.46 18.59
C SER A 361 -4.88 4.91 18.89
N GLY A 362 -5.34 5.00 20.14
CA GLY A 362 -6.70 4.59 20.54
C GLY A 362 -6.92 3.09 20.38
N ALA A 363 -7.90 2.72 19.55
CA ALA A 363 -8.26 1.32 19.26
C ALA A 363 -7.27 0.61 18.31
N ALA A 364 -6.18 1.24 17.90
CA ALA A 364 -5.11 0.55 17.20
C ALA A 364 -4.60 -0.63 18.05
N ALA A 365 -4.18 -1.71 17.41
CA ALA A 365 -3.77 -2.96 18.05
C ALA A 365 -4.89 -3.69 18.84
N GLN A 366 -6.17 -3.43 18.58
CA GLN A 366 -7.30 -4.22 19.11
C GLN A 366 -7.83 -5.23 18.09
N SER A 367 -6.97 -5.75 17.24
CA SER A 367 -7.31 -6.82 16.32
C SER A 367 -7.04 -8.20 16.93
N THR A 368 -7.85 -9.18 16.54
CA THR A 368 -7.62 -10.59 16.87
C THR A 368 -7.18 -11.31 15.62
N GLN A 369 -6.07 -12.02 15.72
CA GLN A 369 -5.52 -12.79 14.60
C GLN A 369 -5.85 -14.27 14.76
N LEU A 370 -6.39 -14.84 13.69
CA LEU A 370 -6.71 -16.26 13.58
C LEU A 370 -6.00 -16.83 12.35
N ARG A 371 -5.77 -18.15 12.38
CA ARG A 371 -5.18 -18.88 11.25
C ARG A 371 -6.07 -20.03 10.85
N MET A 372 -6.05 -20.34 9.57
CA MET A 372 -6.77 -21.48 9.04
C MET A 372 -5.81 -22.36 8.23
N SER A 373 -6.05 -23.65 8.26
CA SER A 373 -5.26 -24.62 7.50
C SER A 373 -6.16 -25.71 6.88
N PRO A 374 -5.73 -26.34 5.81
CA PRO A 374 -6.27 -27.64 5.41
C PRO A 374 -6.15 -28.63 6.57
N ALA A 375 -7.03 -29.61 6.65
CA ALA A 375 -6.97 -30.64 7.72
C ALA A 375 -5.58 -31.29 7.76
N GLY A 376 -4.87 -31.15 8.89
CA GLY A 376 -3.52 -31.66 9.07
C GLY A 376 -2.42 -30.94 8.28
N GLY A 377 -2.73 -29.81 7.62
CA GLY A 377 -1.81 -29.02 6.80
C GLY A 377 -1.13 -27.87 7.54
N LYS A 378 -0.25 -27.14 6.81
CA LYS A 378 0.36 -25.89 7.31
C LYS A 378 -0.67 -24.75 7.22
N PRO A 379 -0.53 -23.68 8.03
CA PRO A 379 -1.35 -22.48 7.92
C PRO A 379 -1.31 -21.93 6.49
N ALA A 380 -2.47 -21.72 5.89
CA ALA A 380 -2.60 -21.23 4.53
C ALA A 380 -3.37 -19.90 4.46
N THR A 381 -4.32 -19.69 5.37
CA THR A 381 -5.15 -18.47 5.41
C THR A 381 -4.93 -17.76 6.73
N GLN A 382 -4.75 -16.45 6.65
CA GLN A 382 -4.75 -15.58 7.82
C GLN A 382 -6.05 -14.78 7.87
N VAL A 383 -6.60 -14.67 9.07
CA VAL A 383 -7.82 -13.92 9.33
C VAL A 383 -7.57 -12.93 10.44
N THR A 384 -7.93 -11.68 10.21
CA THR A 384 -7.89 -10.63 11.23
C THR A 384 -9.30 -10.11 11.48
N LEU A 385 -9.65 -10.01 12.75
CA LEU A 385 -10.88 -9.37 13.21
C LEU A 385 -10.50 -8.01 13.79
N PHE A 386 -10.87 -6.95 13.08
CA PHE A 386 -10.67 -5.57 13.52
C PHE A 386 -11.86 -5.12 14.34
N ASN A 387 -11.63 -4.74 15.59
CA ASN A 387 -12.68 -4.22 16.45
C ASN A 387 -12.94 -2.74 16.12
N GLN A 388 -14.17 -2.42 15.75
CA GLN A 388 -14.63 -1.06 15.47
C GLN A 388 -15.79 -0.65 16.41
N GLY A 389 -15.71 -1.06 17.66
CA GLY A 389 -16.73 -0.78 18.66
C GLY A 389 -17.96 -1.71 18.51
N LEU A 390 -19.01 -1.24 17.85
CA LEU A 390 -20.26 -2.00 17.69
C LEU A 390 -20.17 -3.17 16.70
N VAL A 391 -19.21 -3.13 15.79
CA VAL A 391 -19.01 -4.16 14.77
C VAL A 391 -17.55 -4.59 14.74
N GLN A 392 -17.29 -5.77 14.18
CA GLN A 392 -15.97 -6.20 13.75
C GLN A 392 -15.94 -6.26 12.23
N VAL A 393 -14.82 -5.86 11.65
CA VAL A 393 -14.49 -6.15 10.26
C VAL A 393 -13.60 -7.40 10.26
N LEU A 394 -14.02 -8.43 9.55
CA LEU A 394 -13.17 -9.58 9.28
C LEU A 394 -12.51 -9.38 7.92
N GLN A 395 -11.20 -9.55 7.87
CA GLN A 395 -10.44 -9.68 6.64
C GLN A 395 -9.69 -11.00 6.63
N ALA A 396 -9.90 -11.80 5.60
CA ALA A 396 -9.18 -13.05 5.39
C ALA A 396 -8.30 -12.95 4.15
N ALA A 397 -6.99 -13.16 4.33
CA ALA A 397 -6.02 -13.36 3.25
C ALA A 397 -5.97 -14.86 2.93
N VAL A 398 -6.84 -15.29 2.04
CA VAL A 398 -7.02 -16.70 1.69
C VAL A 398 -5.99 -17.13 0.68
N THR A 399 -5.33 -18.28 0.93
CA THR A 399 -4.41 -18.92 -0.01
C THR A 399 -4.54 -20.44 0.02
N GLY A 400 -3.88 -21.13 -0.94
CA GLY A 400 -3.80 -22.59 -0.94
C GLY A 400 -5.09 -23.30 -1.37
N LEU A 401 -5.95 -22.60 -2.11
CA LEU A 401 -7.16 -23.17 -2.70
C LEU A 401 -7.01 -23.41 -4.21
N GLU A 402 -7.95 -24.14 -4.81
CA GLU A 402 -7.98 -24.32 -6.25
C GLU A 402 -8.28 -22.99 -6.95
N PRO A 403 -7.56 -22.65 -8.04
CA PRO A 403 -7.82 -21.45 -8.81
C PRO A 403 -9.21 -21.39 -9.45
N LYS A 404 -9.79 -20.20 -9.48
CA LYS A 404 -11.05 -19.91 -10.18
C LYS A 404 -12.23 -20.82 -9.75
N LYS A 405 -12.29 -21.10 -8.44
CA LYS A 405 -13.36 -21.89 -7.83
C LYS A 405 -14.14 -21.06 -6.81
N PRO A 406 -15.45 -21.34 -6.68
CA PRO A 406 -16.27 -20.71 -5.66
C PRO A 406 -16.05 -21.35 -4.29
N TYR A 407 -15.99 -20.50 -3.25
CA TYR A 407 -15.88 -20.89 -1.86
C TYR A 407 -16.73 -19.99 -0.96
N VAL A 408 -16.98 -20.47 0.23
CA VAL A 408 -17.71 -19.76 1.25
C VAL A 408 -16.90 -19.75 2.55
N LEU A 409 -16.68 -18.57 3.11
CA LEU A 409 -16.27 -18.41 4.48
C LEU A 409 -17.51 -18.55 5.35
N ALA A 410 -17.48 -19.45 6.32
CA ALA A 410 -18.61 -19.77 7.17
C ALA A 410 -18.19 -19.98 8.62
N LEU A 411 -19.18 -19.99 9.52
CA LEU A 411 -19.04 -20.42 10.89
C LEU A 411 -19.58 -21.84 11.05
N ALA A 412 -18.78 -22.73 11.64
CA ALA A 412 -19.17 -24.09 11.98
C ALA A 412 -19.47 -24.22 13.47
N THR A 413 -20.34 -25.15 13.83
CA THR A 413 -20.61 -25.46 15.24
C THR A 413 -19.56 -26.35 15.90
N GLN A 414 -18.76 -27.05 15.10
CA GLN A 414 -17.71 -27.93 15.57
C GLN A 414 -16.33 -27.51 15.03
N PRO A 415 -15.25 -27.74 15.79
CA PRO A 415 -13.91 -27.32 15.38
C PRO A 415 -13.35 -28.09 14.16
N ASP A 416 -13.88 -29.26 13.88
CA ASP A 416 -13.54 -30.09 12.70
C ASP A 416 -14.32 -29.65 11.44
N GLY A 417 -15.11 -28.59 11.53
CA GLY A 417 -15.92 -28.09 10.41
C GLY A 417 -17.21 -28.87 10.20
N SER A 418 -17.54 -29.84 11.06
CA SER A 418 -18.81 -30.56 10.99
C SER A 418 -19.96 -29.80 11.62
N GLY A 419 -21.17 -30.32 11.45
CA GLY A 419 -22.39 -29.73 11.96
C GLY A 419 -22.95 -28.62 11.05
N LYS A 420 -23.73 -27.72 11.66
CA LYS A 420 -24.34 -26.61 10.90
C LYS A 420 -23.28 -25.61 10.49
N LEU A 421 -23.26 -25.28 9.19
CA LEU A 421 -22.49 -24.18 8.66
C LEU A 421 -23.37 -22.95 8.47
N GLU A 422 -22.85 -21.81 8.90
CA GLU A 422 -23.54 -20.49 8.77
C GLU A 422 -22.66 -19.62 7.84
N PRO A 423 -23.06 -19.43 6.56
CA PRO A 423 -22.31 -18.62 5.62
C PRO A 423 -22.19 -17.17 6.08
N ILE A 424 -20.98 -16.59 5.97
CA ILE A 424 -20.72 -15.18 6.28
C ILE A 424 -20.19 -14.39 5.08
N ALA A 425 -19.49 -15.05 4.16
CA ALA A 425 -19.06 -14.42 2.90
C ALA A 425 -18.83 -15.47 1.82
N SER A 426 -19.28 -15.21 0.60
CA SER A 426 -18.94 -16.00 -0.58
C SER A 426 -17.86 -15.31 -1.40
N PHE A 427 -16.97 -16.10 -2.02
CA PHE A 427 -15.89 -15.57 -2.82
C PHE A 427 -15.47 -16.52 -3.93
N MET A 428 -14.79 -15.98 -4.93
CA MET A 428 -14.12 -16.73 -5.99
C MET A 428 -12.62 -16.57 -5.85
N THR A 429 -11.87 -17.64 -5.93
CA THR A 429 -10.42 -17.57 -5.96
C THR A 429 -9.92 -16.99 -7.28
N ASN A 430 -8.86 -16.22 -7.22
CA ASN A 430 -8.13 -15.70 -8.37
C ASN A 430 -7.31 -16.82 -9.06
N PRO A 431 -6.63 -16.56 -10.19
CA PRO A 431 -5.79 -17.56 -10.85
C PRO A 431 -4.63 -18.11 -10.00
N ALA A 432 -4.22 -17.42 -8.95
CA ALA A 432 -3.22 -17.92 -7.99
C ALA A 432 -3.81 -18.78 -6.85
N GLY A 433 -5.11 -19.11 -6.88
CA GLY A 433 -5.78 -19.86 -5.81
C GLY A 433 -5.93 -19.07 -4.52
N ALA A 434 -6.00 -17.74 -4.60
CA ALA A 434 -6.05 -16.83 -3.47
C ALA A 434 -7.23 -15.86 -3.55
N ALA A 435 -7.60 -15.24 -2.42
CA ALA A 435 -8.60 -14.17 -2.35
C ALA A 435 -8.36 -13.29 -1.11
N ILE A 436 -8.75 -12.02 -1.19
CA ILE A 436 -9.00 -11.19 0.00
C ILE A 436 -10.51 -11.18 0.22
N VAL A 437 -10.94 -11.62 1.39
CA VAL A 437 -12.36 -11.75 1.76
C VAL A 437 -12.64 -10.84 2.93
N ASN A 438 -13.58 -9.92 2.76
CA ASN A 438 -14.01 -9.00 3.81
C ASN A 438 -15.47 -9.25 4.18
N THR A 439 -15.77 -9.15 5.48
CA THR A 439 -17.16 -9.17 5.97
C THR A 439 -17.27 -8.37 7.28
N VAL A 440 -18.49 -8.00 7.64
CA VAL A 440 -18.78 -7.18 8.82
C VAL A 440 -19.80 -7.90 9.70
N GLY A 441 -19.58 -7.86 11.01
CA GLY A 441 -20.54 -8.42 11.97
C GLY A 441 -19.93 -8.61 13.36
N PRO A 442 -20.68 -9.17 14.32
CA PRO A 442 -20.21 -9.53 15.65
C PRO A 442 -19.46 -10.88 15.66
N ILE A 443 -18.50 -11.07 14.74
CA ILE A 443 -17.85 -12.36 14.46
C ILE A 443 -16.92 -12.77 15.61
N ARG A 444 -16.18 -11.82 16.18
CA ARG A 444 -15.28 -12.05 17.30
C ARG A 444 -15.97 -12.69 18.49
N GLN A 445 -17.15 -12.17 18.87
CA GLN A 445 -17.94 -12.66 20.00
C GLN A 445 -18.37 -14.11 19.82
N VAL A 446 -18.52 -14.56 18.58
CA VAL A 446 -18.92 -15.94 18.26
C VAL A 446 -17.71 -16.88 18.28
N VAL A 447 -16.58 -16.47 17.69
CA VAL A 447 -15.38 -17.35 17.61
C VAL A 447 -14.56 -17.39 18.89
N GLU A 448 -14.64 -16.37 19.76
CA GLU A 448 -13.87 -16.25 20.99
C GLU A 448 -14.67 -16.56 22.27
N VAL A 449 -15.96 -16.86 22.16
CA VAL A 449 -16.77 -17.18 23.34
C VAL A 449 -16.27 -18.44 24.01
N SER A 450 -16.08 -18.39 25.31
CA SER A 450 -15.59 -19.51 26.12
C SER A 450 -16.64 -20.59 26.39
N ALA A 451 -17.95 -20.27 26.22
CA ALA A 451 -19.03 -21.22 26.38
C ALA A 451 -19.11 -22.17 25.16
N PRO A 452 -18.85 -23.47 25.32
CA PRO A 452 -18.75 -24.41 24.21
C PRO A 452 -20.01 -24.46 23.32
N GLU A 453 -21.18 -24.33 23.91
CA GLU A 453 -22.47 -24.40 23.20
C GLU A 453 -22.75 -23.22 22.26
N THR A 454 -22.13 -22.08 22.53
CA THR A 454 -22.27 -20.88 21.70
C THR A 454 -21.06 -20.60 20.82
N ARG A 455 -19.94 -21.30 21.08
CA ARG A 455 -18.73 -21.13 20.30
C ARG A 455 -18.94 -21.54 18.85
N ARG A 456 -18.32 -20.78 17.96
CA ARG A 456 -18.26 -21.07 16.51
C ARG A 456 -16.82 -21.07 16.06
N TYR A 457 -16.58 -21.73 14.93
CA TYR A 457 -15.26 -21.89 14.35
C TYR A 457 -15.30 -21.46 12.89
N LEU A 458 -14.32 -20.69 12.46
CA LEU A 458 -14.20 -20.29 11.06
C LEU A 458 -13.83 -21.48 10.20
N VAL A 459 -14.51 -21.63 9.09
CA VAL A 459 -14.22 -22.64 8.06
C VAL A 459 -14.29 -22.02 6.67
N ILE A 460 -13.53 -22.55 5.74
CA ILE A 460 -13.72 -22.31 4.32
C ILE A 460 -14.28 -23.59 3.72
N ALA A 461 -15.47 -23.52 3.13
CA ALA A 461 -16.13 -24.62 2.45
C ALA A 461 -16.15 -24.40 0.94
N ALA A 462 -16.04 -25.47 0.17
CA ALA A 462 -16.20 -25.41 -1.29
C ALA A 462 -17.68 -25.16 -1.65
N GLY A 463 -17.93 -24.52 -2.78
CA GLY A 463 -19.29 -24.33 -3.31
C GLY A 463 -19.86 -22.95 -3.12
N SER A 464 -21.19 -22.84 -3.05
CA SER A 464 -21.95 -21.60 -2.88
C SER A 464 -22.74 -21.61 -1.57
N PRO A 465 -23.29 -20.45 -1.10
CA PRO A 465 -24.10 -20.40 0.10
C PRO A 465 -25.34 -21.33 0.07
N GLU A 466 -25.89 -21.56 -1.11
CA GLU A 466 -27.05 -22.44 -1.32
C GLU A 466 -26.65 -23.92 -1.37
N GLN A 467 -25.39 -24.20 -1.69
CA GLN A 467 -24.88 -25.56 -1.83
C GLN A 467 -23.46 -25.66 -1.28
N LEU A 468 -23.36 -25.72 0.05
CA LEU A 468 -22.10 -25.87 0.75
C LEU A 468 -21.57 -27.29 0.62
N GLY A 469 -20.33 -27.40 0.17
CA GLY A 469 -19.56 -28.62 0.14
C GLY A 469 -18.82 -28.87 1.47
N GLN A 470 -17.81 -29.73 1.42
CA GLN A 470 -16.96 -30.01 2.58
C GLN A 470 -16.09 -28.81 2.95
N ALA A 471 -15.77 -28.67 4.24
CA ALA A 471 -14.80 -27.74 4.72
C ALA A 471 -13.40 -28.13 4.18
N VAL A 472 -12.72 -27.19 3.54
CA VAL A 472 -11.38 -27.37 2.95
C VAL A 472 -10.28 -26.72 3.77
N GLN A 473 -10.62 -25.72 4.58
CA GLN A 473 -9.73 -25.14 5.58
C GLN A 473 -10.50 -24.91 6.87
N LEU A 474 -9.83 -25.14 8.00
CA LEU A 474 -10.38 -25.06 9.35
C LEU A 474 -9.58 -24.07 10.19
N GLN A 475 -10.27 -23.37 11.09
CA GLN A 475 -9.63 -22.54 12.10
C GLN A 475 -8.67 -23.40 12.94
N MET A 476 -7.46 -22.91 13.09
CA MET A 476 -6.47 -23.53 14.00
C MET A 476 -6.77 -23.17 15.45
N PRO A 477 -6.40 -24.04 16.40
CA PRO A 477 -6.51 -23.76 17.83
C PRO A 477 -5.84 -22.46 18.26
#